data_d63373878424fde91e66fabc4e58b14e
#
_entry.id   d63373878424fde91e66fabc4e58b14e
#
_cell.length_a   1.000
_cell.length_b   1.000
_cell.length_c   1.000
_cell.angle_alpha   90.00
_cell.angle_beta   90.00
_cell.angle_gamma   90.00
#
_symmetry.space_group_name_H-M   'P 1'
#
loop_
_entity.id
_entity.type
_entity.pdbx_description
1 polymer ?
#
loop_
_entity_poly.entity_id
_entity_poly.type
_entity_poly.pdbx_seq_one_letter_code
_entity_poly.pdbx_strand_id
1 'polypeptide(L)'
;YEEVIKNSDIILHVTPSKFTRDIVKQYKQFVDVEKQPIIVCSKGLEQSTLSILTDVIKEEIPGVKVGALSGPSHAEEVSIGIPTVLVSASENEEVRNYVQDIFMSKNMRVYTSDDVIGVEYGSALKNIIAFCAGISVELNFGDNTFAALLTRGLAEIARLGVKAGAKKETFYGLTGLGDLIVTCSSEHSRNRKAGRLIGRGLSLD
;
A
#
# COMPACT_ATOMS: atom_id res chain seq x y z
N TYR A 1 -7.82 -3.70 -22.76
CA TYR A 1 -7.42 -4.72 -21.78
C TYR A 1 -7.03 -6.04 -22.44
N GLU A 2 -7.84 -6.58 -23.33
CA GLU A 2 -7.65 -7.92 -23.90
C GLU A 2 -6.24 -8.14 -24.45
N GLU A 3 -5.78 -7.28 -25.36
CA GLU A 3 -4.47 -7.38 -26.01
C GLU A 3 -3.32 -7.34 -25.01
N VAL A 4 -3.40 -6.44 -24.01
CA VAL A 4 -2.35 -6.26 -23.00
C VAL A 4 -2.30 -7.46 -22.06
N ILE A 5 -3.46 -7.88 -21.53
CA ILE A 5 -3.52 -8.95 -20.53
C ILE A 5 -3.11 -10.29 -21.14
N LYS A 6 -3.63 -10.64 -22.31
CA LYS A 6 -3.29 -11.92 -22.96
C LYS A 6 -1.80 -12.08 -23.30
N ASN A 7 -1.05 -10.97 -23.41
CA ASN A 7 0.37 -10.94 -23.70
C ASN A 7 1.25 -10.63 -22.47
N SER A 8 0.69 -10.72 -21.26
CA SER A 8 1.40 -10.43 -20.02
C SER A 8 1.57 -11.67 -19.15
N ASP A 9 2.71 -11.79 -18.48
CA ASP A 9 2.97 -12.87 -17.52
C ASP A 9 2.49 -12.51 -16.09
N ILE A 10 2.31 -11.21 -15.83
CA ILE A 10 1.89 -10.66 -14.54
C ILE A 10 1.05 -9.40 -14.75
N ILE A 11 0.08 -9.17 -13.90
CA ILE A 11 -0.77 -7.97 -13.94
C ILE A 11 -0.48 -7.11 -12.70
N LEU A 12 -0.02 -5.88 -12.92
CA LEU A 12 0.16 -4.89 -11.85
C LEU A 12 -1.09 -4.00 -11.75
N HIS A 13 -1.82 -4.14 -10.65
CA HIS A 13 -3.00 -3.33 -10.37
C HIS A 13 -2.59 -2.06 -9.62
N VAL A 14 -2.49 -0.94 -10.34
CA VAL A 14 -1.98 0.35 -9.83
C VAL A 14 -3.04 1.47 -9.83
N THR A 15 -4.31 1.12 -10.04
CA THR A 15 -5.41 2.08 -10.07
C THR A 15 -5.77 2.58 -8.66
N PRO A 16 -6.32 3.80 -8.48
CA PRO A 16 -6.78 4.24 -7.17
C PRO A 16 -7.79 3.27 -6.56
N SER A 17 -7.65 2.97 -5.26
CA SER A 17 -8.39 1.92 -4.54
C SER A 17 -9.90 1.96 -4.75
N LYS A 18 -10.49 3.17 -4.82
CA LYS A 18 -11.93 3.35 -5.05
C LYS A 18 -12.46 2.78 -6.38
N PHE A 19 -11.57 2.54 -7.35
CA PHE A 19 -11.95 2.02 -8.66
C PHE A 19 -11.57 0.54 -8.86
N THR A 20 -10.95 -0.10 -7.87
CA THR A 20 -10.42 -1.47 -8.00
C THR A 20 -11.48 -2.42 -8.54
N ARG A 21 -12.61 -2.54 -7.88
CA ARG A 21 -13.68 -3.47 -8.28
C ARG A 21 -14.19 -3.20 -9.71
N ASP A 22 -14.45 -1.96 -10.04
CA ASP A 22 -14.98 -1.60 -11.37
C ASP A 22 -13.98 -1.86 -12.48
N ILE A 23 -12.71 -1.62 -12.23
CA ILE A 23 -11.64 -1.90 -13.20
C ILE A 23 -11.41 -3.40 -13.35
N VAL A 24 -11.42 -4.16 -12.24
CA VAL A 24 -11.28 -5.62 -12.27
C VAL A 24 -12.42 -6.24 -13.08
N LYS A 25 -13.67 -5.81 -12.89
CA LYS A 25 -14.81 -6.27 -13.69
C LYS A 25 -14.64 -6.09 -15.19
N GLN A 26 -13.93 -5.04 -15.63
CA GLN A 26 -13.70 -4.77 -17.06
C GLN A 26 -12.69 -5.73 -17.68
N TYR A 27 -11.71 -6.21 -16.93
CA TYR A 27 -10.65 -7.02 -17.50
C TYR A 27 -10.68 -8.50 -17.08
N LYS A 28 -11.46 -8.89 -16.07
CA LYS A 28 -11.45 -10.24 -15.48
C LYS A 28 -11.64 -11.38 -16.49
N GLN A 29 -12.42 -11.17 -17.55
CA GLN A 29 -12.68 -12.16 -18.58
C GLN A 29 -11.46 -12.50 -19.45
N PHE A 30 -10.40 -11.71 -19.38
CA PHE A 30 -9.17 -11.89 -20.17
C PHE A 30 -8.04 -12.54 -19.38
N VAL A 31 -8.20 -12.69 -18.04
CA VAL A 31 -7.16 -13.18 -17.13
C VAL A 31 -7.07 -14.70 -17.20
N ASP A 32 -5.85 -15.22 -17.40
CA ASP A 32 -5.55 -16.64 -17.20
C ASP A 32 -5.19 -16.86 -15.72
N VAL A 33 -6.17 -17.34 -14.95
CA VAL A 33 -6.07 -17.51 -13.49
C VAL A 33 -4.97 -18.49 -13.05
N GLU A 34 -4.60 -19.43 -13.92
CA GLU A 34 -3.56 -20.43 -13.62
C GLU A 34 -2.13 -19.83 -13.76
N LYS A 35 -1.98 -18.89 -14.69
CA LYS A 35 -0.66 -18.38 -15.09
C LYS A 35 -0.36 -16.98 -14.62
N GLN A 36 -1.39 -16.11 -14.59
CA GLN A 36 -1.20 -14.67 -14.41
C GLN A 36 -1.56 -14.22 -12.99
N PRO A 37 -0.59 -14.05 -12.10
CA PRO A 37 -0.87 -13.43 -10.80
C PRO A 37 -1.19 -11.94 -10.96
N ILE A 38 -2.10 -11.45 -10.11
CA ILE A 38 -2.42 -10.01 -10.02
C ILE A 38 -1.81 -9.44 -8.76
N ILE A 39 -0.99 -8.40 -8.92
CA ILE A 39 -0.27 -7.75 -7.82
C ILE A 39 -0.81 -6.35 -7.57
N VAL A 40 -1.35 -6.15 -6.39
CA VAL A 40 -1.85 -4.86 -5.94
C VAL A 40 -0.67 -3.97 -5.53
N CYS A 41 -0.51 -2.84 -6.22
CA CYS A 41 0.45 -1.79 -5.87
C CYS A 41 -0.25 -0.54 -5.28
N SER A 42 -1.58 -0.51 -5.35
CA SER A 42 -2.42 0.57 -4.81
C SER A 42 -2.53 0.46 -3.29
N LYS A 43 -2.71 1.60 -2.64
CA LYS A 43 -2.85 1.69 -1.17
C LYS A 43 -4.26 2.16 -0.81
N GLY A 44 -4.93 1.43 0.06
CA GLY A 44 -6.28 1.75 0.49
C GLY A 44 -7.14 0.51 0.70
N LEU A 45 -8.36 0.74 1.17
CA LEU A 45 -9.41 -0.25 1.31
C LEU A 45 -10.56 0.08 0.36
N GLU A 46 -11.38 -0.88 0.01
CA GLU A 46 -12.65 -0.63 -0.68
C GLU A 46 -13.62 0.08 0.29
N GLN A 47 -14.18 1.22 -0.11
CA GLN A 47 -15.00 2.04 0.80
C GLN A 47 -16.30 1.39 1.23
N SER A 48 -16.93 0.62 0.35
CA SER A 48 -18.25 0.02 0.60
C SER A 48 -18.21 -1.19 1.53
N THR A 49 -17.12 -1.97 1.49
CA THR A 49 -16.99 -3.24 2.23
C THR A 49 -15.92 -3.20 3.30
N LEU A 50 -15.00 -2.22 3.24
CA LEU A 50 -13.76 -2.11 4.02
C LEU A 50 -12.79 -3.28 3.76
N SER A 51 -12.98 -4.01 2.67
CA SER A 51 -12.12 -5.10 2.26
C SER A 51 -10.76 -4.61 1.76
N ILE A 52 -9.72 -5.40 1.98
CA ILE A 52 -8.43 -5.21 1.34
C ILE A 52 -8.55 -5.48 -0.17
N LEU A 53 -7.71 -4.84 -0.97
CA LEU A 53 -7.87 -4.85 -2.43
C LEU A 53 -7.58 -6.23 -3.05
N THR A 54 -6.70 -7.02 -2.43
CA THR A 54 -6.46 -8.40 -2.84
C THR A 54 -7.71 -9.27 -2.68
N ASP A 55 -8.50 -9.07 -1.62
CA ASP A 55 -9.76 -9.80 -1.43
C ASP A 55 -10.83 -9.36 -2.43
N VAL A 56 -10.91 -8.06 -2.73
CA VAL A 56 -11.78 -7.53 -3.80
C VAL A 56 -11.47 -8.21 -5.14
N ILE A 57 -10.20 -8.42 -5.45
CA ILE A 57 -9.78 -9.11 -6.68
C ILE A 57 -10.16 -10.59 -6.65
N LYS A 58 -9.94 -11.29 -5.51
CA LYS A 58 -10.33 -12.70 -5.34
C LYS A 58 -11.85 -12.90 -5.48
N GLU A 59 -12.66 -11.95 -4.96
CA GLU A 59 -14.12 -11.99 -5.12
C GLU A 59 -14.55 -11.87 -6.60
N GLU A 60 -13.91 -10.98 -7.36
CA GLU A 60 -14.25 -10.76 -8.77
C GLU A 60 -13.69 -11.84 -9.71
N ILE A 61 -12.56 -12.45 -9.36
CA ILE A 61 -11.86 -13.48 -10.14
C ILE A 61 -11.54 -14.67 -9.24
N PRO A 62 -12.49 -15.55 -8.96
CA PRO A 62 -12.25 -16.74 -8.15
C PRO A 62 -11.12 -17.61 -8.69
N GLY A 63 -10.21 -18.04 -7.80
CA GLY A 63 -9.08 -18.89 -8.15
C GLY A 63 -7.82 -18.13 -8.60
N VAL A 64 -7.89 -16.82 -8.84
CA VAL A 64 -6.70 -16.04 -9.24
C VAL A 64 -5.66 -15.98 -8.12
N LYS A 65 -4.41 -16.11 -8.49
CA LYS A 65 -3.28 -15.88 -7.59
C LYS A 65 -3.09 -14.37 -7.40
N VAL A 66 -3.09 -13.90 -6.15
CA VAL A 66 -2.94 -12.46 -5.85
C VAL A 66 -1.81 -12.21 -4.88
N GLY A 67 -1.28 -11.00 -4.95
CA GLY A 67 -0.31 -10.48 -3.99
C GLY A 67 -0.39 -8.97 -3.89
N ALA A 68 0.37 -8.40 -2.97
CA ALA A 68 0.55 -6.96 -2.80
C ALA A 68 2.04 -6.61 -2.87
N LEU A 69 2.37 -5.50 -3.51
CA LEU A 69 3.71 -4.93 -3.53
C LEU A 69 3.66 -3.55 -2.89
N SER A 70 4.27 -3.38 -1.73
CA SER A 70 4.19 -2.15 -0.96
C SER A 70 5.44 -1.87 -0.13
N GLY A 71 5.53 -0.66 0.42
CA GLY A 71 6.66 -0.20 1.23
C GLY A 71 6.92 1.28 1.06
N PRO A 72 7.99 1.82 1.66
CA PRO A 72 8.40 3.21 1.53
C PRO A 72 8.96 3.47 0.12
N SER A 73 8.11 3.92 -0.80
CA SER A 73 8.44 4.02 -2.24
C SER A 73 7.71 5.19 -2.90
N HIS A 74 8.15 6.42 -2.62
CA HIS A 74 7.68 7.58 -3.37
C HIS A 74 8.13 7.47 -4.83
N ALA A 75 7.17 7.64 -5.75
CA ALA A 75 7.41 7.47 -7.18
C ALA A 75 8.50 8.42 -7.71
N GLU A 76 8.58 9.61 -7.14
CA GLU A 76 9.58 10.63 -7.46
C GLU A 76 11.00 10.16 -7.19
N GLU A 77 11.23 9.41 -6.11
CA GLU A 77 12.53 8.86 -5.75
C GLU A 77 12.83 7.58 -6.53
N VAL A 78 11.85 6.70 -6.67
CA VAL A 78 12.00 5.45 -7.42
C VAL A 78 12.35 5.72 -8.88
N SER A 79 11.68 6.70 -9.50
CA SER A 79 11.87 7.02 -10.93
C SER A 79 13.27 7.53 -11.28
N ILE A 80 13.99 8.11 -10.33
CA ILE A 80 15.37 8.58 -10.50
C ILE A 80 16.41 7.61 -9.92
N GLY A 81 15.98 6.42 -9.51
CA GLY A 81 16.86 5.33 -9.08
C GLY A 81 17.42 5.47 -7.68
N ILE A 82 16.78 6.21 -6.79
CA ILE A 82 17.16 6.25 -5.36
C ILE A 82 16.94 4.87 -4.74
N PRO A 83 17.88 4.36 -3.92
CA PRO A 83 17.74 3.07 -3.27
C PRO A 83 16.43 2.95 -2.51
N THR A 84 15.62 1.95 -2.88
CA THR A 84 14.27 1.76 -2.38
C THR A 84 14.09 0.31 -1.90
N VAL A 85 13.28 0.14 -0.87
CA VAL A 85 12.97 -1.16 -0.31
C VAL A 85 11.46 -1.40 -0.32
N LEU A 86 11.05 -2.57 -0.84
CA LEU A 86 9.65 -2.99 -0.92
C LEU A 86 9.43 -4.34 -0.26
N VAL A 87 8.17 -4.69 -0.06
CA VAL A 87 7.71 -6.01 0.38
C VAL A 87 6.74 -6.56 -0.66
N SER A 88 7.04 -7.74 -1.17
CA SER A 88 6.13 -8.58 -1.94
C SER A 88 5.38 -9.51 -0.97
N ALA A 89 4.08 -9.34 -0.85
CA ALA A 89 3.24 -10.13 0.04
C ALA A 89 2.26 -10.99 -0.76
N SER A 90 2.22 -12.28 -0.46
CA SER A 90 1.22 -13.22 -0.99
C SER A 90 1.15 -14.45 -0.09
N GLU A 91 -0.04 -15.01 0.09
CA GLU A 91 -0.21 -16.34 0.71
C GLU A 91 0.47 -17.43 -0.14
N ASN A 92 0.49 -17.24 -1.47
CA ASN A 92 1.19 -18.14 -2.39
C ASN A 92 2.68 -17.77 -2.46
N GLU A 93 3.53 -18.73 -2.06
CA GLU A 93 4.99 -18.57 -2.02
C GLU A 93 5.61 -18.31 -3.38
N GLU A 94 5.15 -19.01 -4.42
CA GLU A 94 5.65 -18.84 -5.78
C GLU A 94 5.41 -17.41 -6.27
N VAL A 95 4.23 -16.85 -5.98
CA VAL A 95 3.86 -15.48 -6.37
C VAL A 95 4.76 -14.46 -5.68
N ARG A 96 4.93 -14.54 -4.35
CA ARG A 96 5.76 -13.55 -3.65
C ARG A 96 7.22 -13.60 -4.04
N ASN A 97 7.75 -14.81 -4.33
CA ASN A 97 9.13 -14.99 -4.79
C ASN A 97 9.27 -14.50 -6.26
N TYR A 98 8.33 -14.82 -7.13
CA TYR A 98 8.33 -14.35 -8.51
C TYR A 98 8.32 -12.82 -8.60
N VAL A 99 7.49 -12.16 -7.80
CA VAL A 99 7.46 -10.68 -7.71
C VAL A 99 8.78 -10.14 -7.16
N GLN A 100 9.37 -10.79 -6.15
CA GLN A 100 10.69 -10.42 -5.64
C GLN A 100 11.73 -10.46 -6.76
N ASP A 101 11.80 -11.54 -7.53
CA ASP A 101 12.79 -11.72 -8.60
C ASP A 101 12.65 -10.67 -9.71
N ILE A 102 11.40 -10.35 -10.11
CA ILE A 102 11.13 -9.34 -11.14
C ILE A 102 11.55 -7.94 -10.71
N PHE A 103 11.25 -7.56 -9.45
CA PHE A 103 11.48 -6.20 -8.98
C PHE A 103 12.85 -5.98 -8.33
N MET A 104 13.58 -7.07 -8.01
CA MET A 104 14.92 -6.95 -7.45
C MET A 104 15.86 -6.31 -8.46
N SER A 105 16.58 -5.27 -8.05
CA SER A 105 17.56 -4.59 -8.91
C SER A 105 18.68 -3.98 -8.08
N LYS A 106 19.64 -3.33 -8.74
CA LYS A 106 20.74 -2.62 -8.06
C LYS A 106 20.25 -1.58 -7.06
N ASN A 107 19.14 -0.93 -7.37
CA ASN A 107 18.58 0.17 -6.56
C ASN A 107 17.26 -0.22 -5.86
N MET A 108 16.77 -1.44 -6.05
CA MET A 108 15.53 -1.88 -5.42
C MET A 108 15.73 -3.23 -4.72
N ARG A 109 15.52 -3.24 -3.42
CA ARG A 109 15.49 -4.45 -2.60
C ARG A 109 14.05 -4.85 -2.32
N VAL A 110 13.69 -6.11 -2.56
CA VAL A 110 12.35 -6.63 -2.26
C VAL A 110 12.47 -7.75 -1.23
N TYR A 111 11.73 -7.64 -0.15
CA TYR A 111 11.54 -8.70 0.84
C TYR A 111 10.21 -9.41 0.59
N THR A 112 10.08 -10.65 1.04
CA THR A 112 8.84 -11.42 0.93
C THR A 112 8.10 -11.49 2.25
N SER A 113 6.77 -11.60 2.19
CA SER A 113 5.89 -11.80 3.35
C SER A 113 4.71 -12.70 2.97
N ASP A 114 4.23 -13.50 3.90
CA ASP A 114 2.97 -14.24 3.77
C ASP A 114 1.77 -13.48 4.38
N ASP A 115 2.02 -12.36 5.06
CA ASP A 115 0.99 -11.52 5.70
C ASP A 115 0.49 -10.41 4.77
N VAL A 116 -0.38 -10.78 3.83
CA VAL A 116 -1.01 -9.84 2.89
C VAL A 116 -1.87 -8.83 3.64
N ILE A 117 -2.62 -9.28 4.65
CA ILE A 117 -3.52 -8.43 5.45
C ILE A 117 -2.70 -7.32 6.12
N GLY A 118 -1.62 -7.65 6.79
CA GLY A 118 -0.77 -6.68 7.48
C GLY A 118 -0.13 -5.67 6.53
N VAL A 119 0.32 -6.13 5.36
CA VAL A 119 0.92 -5.26 4.32
C VAL A 119 -0.11 -4.26 3.77
N GLU A 120 -1.32 -4.70 3.45
CA GLU A 120 -2.35 -3.82 2.90
C GLU A 120 -2.92 -2.86 3.96
N TYR A 121 -3.22 -3.34 5.20
CA TYR A 121 -3.69 -2.48 6.29
C TYR A 121 -2.66 -1.41 6.68
N GLY A 122 -1.39 -1.78 6.84
CA GLY A 122 -0.31 -0.83 7.12
C GLY A 122 -0.24 0.27 6.07
N SER A 123 -0.26 -0.12 4.81
CA SER A 123 -0.19 0.80 3.67
C SER A 123 -1.42 1.70 3.52
N ALA A 124 -2.61 1.20 3.85
CA ALA A 124 -3.86 1.96 3.75
C ALA A 124 -4.01 3.00 4.87
N LEU A 125 -3.82 2.57 6.11
CA LEU A 125 -4.15 3.37 7.29
C LEU A 125 -3.11 4.45 7.61
N LYS A 126 -1.86 4.30 7.20
CA LYS A 126 -0.82 5.33 7.38
C LYS A 126 -1.21 6.70 6.83
N ASN A 127 -2.05 6.73 5.80
CA ASN A 127 -2.46 7.96 5.15
C ASN A 127 -3.25 8.89 6.07
N ILE A 128 -4.01 8.33 7.00
CA ILE A 128 -4.75 9.08 8.04
C ILE A 128 -3.74 9.77 8.98
N ILE A 129 -2.73 9.04 9.42
CA ILE A 129 -1.70 9.58 10.32
C ILE A 129 -0.87 10.65 9.59
N ALA A 130 -0.56 10.46 8.31
CA ALA A 130 0.15 11.44 7.52
C ALA A 130 -0.64 12.75 7.35
N PHE A 131 -1.95 12.68 7.22
CA PHE A 131 -2.82 13.86 7.21
C PHE A 131 -2.75 14.61 8.55
N CYS A 132 -2.89 13.91 9.67
CA CYS A 132 -2.76 14.48 11.02
C CYS A 132 -1.34 15.07 11.25
N ALA A 133 -0.29 14.39 10.75
CA ALA A 133 1.07 14.89 10.83
C ALA A 133 1.23 16.23 10.09
N GLY A 134 0.59 16.37 8.93
CA GLY A 134 0.55 17.65 8.20
C GLY A 134 -0.08 18.77 9.02
N ILE A 135 -1.22 18.53 9.67
CA ILE A 135 -1.88 19.50 10.57
C ILE A 135 -0.95 19.88 11.72
N SER A 136 -0.36 18.87 12.40
CA SER A 136 0.52 19.07 13.56
C SER A 136 1.73 19.94 13.21
N VAL A 137 2.35 19.70 12.07
CA VAL A 137 3.50 20.49 11.60
C VAL A 137 3.11 21.93 11.33
N GLU A 138 1.98 22.16 10.67
CA GLU A 138 1.52 23.53 10.33
C GLU A 138 1.11 24.34 11.58
N LEU A 139 0.58 23.67 12.59
CA LEU A 139 0.22 24.28 13.89
C LEU A 139 1.46 24.46 14.82
N ASN A 140 2.67 24.13 14.36
CA ASN A 140 3.91 24.24 15.12
C ASN A 140 3.89 23.50 16.47
N PHE A 141 3.29 22.29 16.51
CA PHE A 141 3.24 21.51 17.75
C PHE A 141 4.58 20.87 18.15
N GLY A 142 5.57 20.93 17.27
CA GLY A 142 6.94 20.49 17.52
C GLY A 142 7.18 18.98 17.40
N ASP A 143 8.45 18.60 17.53
CA ASP A 143 8.94 17.24 17.25
C ASP A 143 8.44 16.21 18.26
N ASN A 144 8.25 16.58 19.53
CA ASN A 144 7.72 15.68 20.54
C ASN A 144 6.29 15.24 20.21
N THR A 145 5.44 16.16 19.76
CA THR A 145 4.06 15.86 19.32
C THR A 145 4.08 15.01 18.06
N PHE A 146 4.97 15.33 17.11
CA PHE A 146 5.11 14.53 15.90
C PHE A 146 5.51 13.08 16.21
N ALA A 147 6.52 12.87 17.07
CA ALA A 147 6.95 11.54 17.50
C ALA A 147 5.83 10.78 18.22
N ALA A 148 5.09 11.44 19.12
CA ALA A 148 3.96 10.86 19.82
C ALA A 148 2.84 10.45 18.85
N LEU A 149 2.52 11.29 17.86
CA LEU A 149 1.52 11.00 16.83
C LEU A 149 1.89 9.76 16.03
N LEU A 150 3.14 9.63 15.55
CA LEU A 150 3.58 8.46 14.80
C LEU A 150 3.53 7.19 15.65
N THR A 151 4.03 7.26 16.88
CA THR A 151 4.07 6.12 17.80
C THR A 151 2.66 5.62 18.15
N ARG A 152 1.77 6.55 18.49
CA ARG A 152 0.37 6.21 18.84
C ARG A 152 -0.40 5.76 17.60
N GLY A 153 -0.22 6.44 16.47
CA GLY A 153 -0.82 6.08 15.19
C GLY A 153 -0.44 4.66 14.76
N LEU A 154 0.85 4.32 14.82
CA LEU A 154 1.31 2.96 14.52
C LEU A 154 0.66 1.92 15.44
N ALA A 155 0.58 2.20 16.74
CA ALA A 155 -0.04 1.30 17.70
C ALA A 155 -1.54 1.06 17.42
N GLU A 156 -2.24 2.08 16.92
CA GLU A 156 -3.65 1.98 16.52
C GLU A 156 -3.83 1.19 15.23
N ILE A 157 -2.99 1.47 14.23
CA ILE A 157 -2.94 0.70 12.98
C ILE A 157 -2.69 -0.78 13.27
N ALA A 158 -1.69 -1.09 14.11
CA ALA A 158 -1.35 -2.46 14.48
C ALA A 158 -2.50 -3.17 15.21
N ARG A 159 -3.19 -2.49 16.15
CA ARG A 159 -4.35 -3.08 16.84
C ARG A 159 -5.49 -3.42 15.88
N LEU A 160 -5.80 -2.51 14.95
CA LEU A 160 -6.84 -2.74 13.96
C LEU A 160 -6.46 -3.86 13.01
N GLY A 161 -5.24 -3.86 12.48
CA GLY A 161 -4.78 -4.88 11.55
C GLY A 161 -4.69 -6.27 12.19
N VAL A 162 -4.22 -6.38 13.44
CA VAL A 162 -4.23 -7.66 14.17
C VAL A 162 -5.66 -8.16 14.39
N LYS A 163 -6.62 -7.26 14.68
CA LYS A 163 -8.03 -7.64 14.78
C LYS A 163 -8.60 -8.12 13.44
N ALA A 164 -8.04 -7.64 12.32
CA ALA A 164 -8.39 -8.11 10.97
C ALA A 164 -7.66 -9.40 10.55
N GLY A 165 -6.78 -9.94 11.41
CA GLY A 165 -6.07 -11.21 11.15
C GLY A 165 -4.60 -11.05 10.76
N ALA A 166 -4.05 -9.83 10.74
CA ALA A 166 -2.65 -9.57 10.42
C ALA A 166 -1.70 -10.01 11.55
N LYS A 167 -0.44 -10.25 11.18
CA LYS A 167 0.66 -10.46 12.12
C LYS A 167 1.12 -9.12 12.69
N LYS A 168 1.28 -9.05 14.01
CA LYS A 168 1.68 -7.81 14.70
C LYS A 168 3.03 -7.27 14.22
N GLU A 169 3.96 -8.16 13.94
CA GLU A 169 5.32 -7.88 13.51
C GLU A 169 5.38 -7.12 12.19
N THR A 170 4.43 -7.35 11.28
CA THR A 170 4.34 -6.69 9.98
C THR A 170 4.24 -5.17 10.11
N PHE A 171 3.56 -4.68 11.16
CA PHE A 171 3.40 -3.23 11.38
C PHE A 171 4.66 -2.53 11.86
N TYR A 172 5.62 -3.26 12.43
CA TYR A 172 6.93 -2.71 12.80
C TYR A 172 7.97 -2.80 11.68
N GLY A 173 7.60 -3.41 10.56
CA GLY A 173 8.42 -3.55 9.36
C GLY A 173 8.25 -2.39 8.37
N LEU A 174 8.65 -2.69 7.13
CA LEU A 174 8.72 -1.71 6.02
C LEU A 174 7.36 -1.15 5.62
N THR A 175 6.33 -1.99 5.58
CA THR A 175 4.98 -1.60 5.14
C THR A 175 4.12 -0.97 6.25
N GLY A 176 4.56 -1.09 7.50
CA GLY A 176 4.00 -0.39 8.64
C GLY A 176 4.83 0.85 9.00
N LEU A 177 5.78 0.67 9.93
CA LEU A 177 6.61 1.76 10.46
C LEU A 177 7.40 2.51 9.37
N GLY A 178 8.05 1.77 8.45
CA GLY A 178 8.88 2.39 7.40
C GLY A 178 8.06 3.30 6.49
N ASP A 179 6.94 2.79 5.98
CA ASP A 179 6.07 3.54 5.08
C ASP A 179 5.29 4.66 5.81
N LEU A 180 5.00 4.49 7.11
CA LEU A 180 4.44 5.54 7.96
C LEU A 180 5.41 6.71 8.12
N ILE A 181 6.66 6.44 8.50
CA ILE A 181 7.69 7.49 8.69
C ILE A 181 7.86 8.30 7.42
N VAL A 182 8.14 7.65 6.28
CA VAL A 182 8.38 8.36 5.03
C VAL A 182 7.16 9.16 4.60
N THR A 183 5.95 8.64 4.80
CA THR A 183 4.71 9.33 4.39
C THR A 183 4.42 10.54 5.28
N CYS A 184 4.73 10.49 6.57
CA CYS A 184 4.52 11.58 7.51
C CYS A 184 5.59 12.67 7.43
N SER A 185 6.84 12.34 7.05
CA SER A 185 7.95 13.29 6.98
C SER A 185 8.20 13.89 5.60
N SER A 186 7.89 13.15 4.52
CA SER A 186 8.21 13.58 3.16
C SER A 186 7.31 14.69 2.63
N GLU A 187 7.92 15.64 1.90
CA GLU A 187 7.19 16.65 1.13
C GLU A 187 6.48 16.07 -0.10
N HIS A 188 6.78 14.84 -0.53
CA HIS A 188 6.05 14.18 -1.63
C HIS A 188 4.69 13.65 -1.19
N SER A 189 4.44 13.52 0.13
CA SER A 189 3.18 12.99 0.66
C SER A 189 2.00 13.93 0.40
N ARG A 190 1.09 13.51 -0.48
CA ARG A 190 -0.15 14.25 -0.78
C ARG A 190 -1.05 14.40 0.45
N ASN A 191 -1.14 13.36 1.28
CA ASN A 191 -1.95 13.41 2.50
C ASN A 191 -1.36 14.38 3.53
N ARG A 192 -0.04 14.39 3.72
CA ARG A 192 0.62 15.36 4.58
C ARG A 192 0.42 16.80 4.07
N LYS A 193 0.56 17.02 2.76
CA LYS A 193 0.26 18.33 2.14
C LYS A 193 -1.18 18.78 2.38
N ALA A 194 -2.16 17.89 2.19
CA ALA A 194 -3.56 18.19 2.47
C ALA A 194 -3.77 18.56 3.96
N GLY A 195 -3.15 17.81 4.88
CA GLY A 195 -3.18 18.14 6.32
C GLY A 195 -2.61 19.53 6.63
N ARG A 196 -1.50 19.92 5.98
CA ARG A 196 -0.94 21.27 6.13
C ARG A 196 -1.89 22.36 5.67
N LEU A 197 -2.60 22.15 4.55
CA LEU A 197 -3.59 23.12 4.06
C LEU A 197 -4.73 23.31 5.06
N ILE A 198 -5.22 22.23 5.65
CA ILE A 198 -6.22 22.30 6.73
C ILE A 198 -5.66 23.01 7.98
N GLY A 199 -4.42 22.72 8.36
CA GLY A 199 -3.75 23.41 9.47
C GLY A 199 -3.65 24.93 9.29
N ARG A 200 -3.61 25.41 8.03
CA ARG A 200 -3.68 26.83 7.66
C ARG A 200 -5.08 27.43 7.69
N GLY A 201 -6.10 26.63 7.94
CA GLY A 201 -7.50 27.05 7.98
C GLY A 201 -8.19 27.02 6.61
N LEU A 202 -7.61 26.34 5.60
CA LEU A 202 -8.31 26.14 4.33
C LEU A 202 -9.40 25.08 4.49
N SER A 203 -10.54 25.26 3.79
CA SER A 203 -11.61 24.26 3.76
C SER A 203 -11.26 23.08 2.87
N LEU A 204 -12.05 22.00 2.98
CA LEU A 204 -11.93 20.82 2.12
C LEU A 204 -12.71 20.94 0.80
N ASP A 205 -13.37 22.09 0.57
CA ASP A 205 -14.16 22.40 -0.62
C ASP A 205 -13.30 22.83 -1.80
#